data_a9120df65102b27a60231edb8cddf31c
#
_entry.id   a9120df65102b27a60231edb8cddf31c
#
_cell.length_a   1.000
_cell.length_b   1.000
_cell.length_c   1.000
_cell.angle_alpha   90.00
_cell.angle_beta   90.00
_cell.angle_gamma   90.00
#
_symmetry.space_group_name_H-M   'P 1'
#
loop_
_entity.id
_entity.type
_entity.pdbx_description
1 polymer ?
#
loop_
_entity_poly.entity_id
_entity_poly.type
_entity_poly.pdbx_seq_one_letter_code
_entity_poly.pdbx_strand_id
1 'polypeptide(L)'
;MVREASLIERLRARLPAIGDDAAVVEGLLLCADACVAGVHADLSLVGVDDLGWKALASCVSDIAAMGGSPLAALVTVSGTVDLDLLYDGLLAAAEAFACPVVGGDLTGGQALVVSVSVVGRVPDDGGPGPVLRSGAHPGDTLFVTGLLGASAAGLALLRAGRATAGRDLVTAHRRPR
;
A
#
# COMPACT_ATOMS: atom_id res chain seq x y z
N MET A 1 24.88 -2.04 -2.06
CA MET A 1 23.43 -2.28 -2.18
C MET A 1 23.00 -1.92 -3.60
N VAL A 2 22.46 -2.86 -4.36
CA VAL A 2 21.93 -2.59 -5.71
C VAL A 2 20.68 -1.75 -5.52
N ARG A 3 20.56 -0.62 -6.23
CA ARG A 3 19.36 0.23 -6.12
C ARG A 3 18.17 -0.48 -6.78
N GLU A 4 17.02 -0.47 -6.14
CA GLU A 4 15.77 -1.08 -6.63
C GLU A 4 15.49 -0.70 -8.09
N ALA A 5 15.59 0.58 -8.42
CA ALA A 5 15.40 1.07 -9.80
C ALA A 5 16.28 0.34 -10.83
N SER A 6 17.53 -0.01 -10.48
CA SER A 6 18.42 -0.74 -11.40
C SER A 6 18.03 -2.22 -11.54
N LEU A 7 17.39 -2.79 -10.54
CA LEU A 7 16.83 -4.15 -10.63
C LEU A 7 15.57 -4.17 -11.51
N ILE A 8 14.66 -3.22 -11.30
CA ILE A 8 13.46 -3.05 -12.12
C ILE A 8 13.85 -2.87 -13.59
N GLU A 9 14.82 -2.01 -13.89
CA GLU A 9 15.29 -1.78 -15.27
C GLU A 9 15.82 -3.08 -15.92
N ARG A 10 16.56 -3.88 -15.17
CA ARG A 10 17.04 -5.20 -15.67
C ARG A 10 15.91 -6.20 -15.89
N LEU A 11 14.84 -6.14 -15.10
CA LEU A 11 13.68 -7.03 -15.24
C LEU A 11 12.76 -6.62 -16.38
N ARG A 12 12.70 -5.35 -16.76
CA ARG A 12 11.87 -4.85 -17.87
C ARG A 12 12.10 -5.59 -19.20
N ALA A 13 13.34 -5.97 -19.49
CA ALA A 13 13.67 -6.74 -20.68
C ALA A 13 13.02 -8.14 -20.68
N ARG A 14 12.64 -8.67 -19.53
CA ARG A 14 12.05 -10.02 -19.35
C ARG A 14 10.57 -9.96 -19.00
N LEU A 15 10.12 -8.87 -18.43
CA LEU A 15 8.77 -8.62 -17.94
C LEU A 15 8.28 -7.27 -18.48
N PRO A 16 7.81 -7.20 -19.73
CA PRO A 16 7.50 -5.92 -20.39
C PRO A 16 6.31 -5.17 -19.74
N ALA A 17 5.49 -5.83 -18.93
CA ALA A 17 4.34 -5.24 -18.26
C ALA A 17 4.66 -4.54 -16.94
N ILE A 18 5.94 -4.55 -16.47
CA ILE A 18 6.32 -3.89 -15.22
C ILE A 18 6.74 -2.44 -15.46
N GLY A 19 6.58 -1.60 -14.44
CA GLY A 19 7.12 -0.24 -14.43
C GLY A 19 6.13 0.85 -14.06
N ASP A 20 4.87 0.50 -13.92
CA ASP A 20 3.84 1.33 -13.29
C ASP A 20 3.51 0.83 -11.89
N ASP A 21 2.58 1.50 -11.18
CA ASP A 21 2.18 1.15 -9.82
C ASP A 21 1.40 -0.17 -9.80
N ALA A 22 0.63 -0.47 -10.85
CA ALA A 22 -0.01 -1.77 -11.07
C ALA A 22 0.19 -2.25 -12.50
N ALA A 23 0.19 -3.57 -12.72
CA ALA A 23 0.14 -4.15 -14.05
C ALA A 23 -1.28 -4.04 -14.63
N VAL A 24 -1.37 -3.72 -15.93
CA VAL A 24 -2.63 -3.70 -16.66
C VAL A 24 -2.80 -5.02 -17.42
N VAL A 25 -3.80 -5.81 -17.08
CA VAL A 25 -4.09 -7.10 -17.70
C VAL A 25 -5.58 -7.20 -18.01
N GLU A 26 -5.94 -7.26 -19.28
CA GLU A 26 -7.33 -7.39 -19.73
C GLU A 26 -8.29 -6.34 -19.10
N GLY A 27 -7.82 -5.10 -18.96
CA GLY A 27 -8.60 -4.01 -18.33
C GLY A 27 -8.65 -4.04 -16.80
N LEU A 28 -7.98 -5.00 -16.18
CA LEU A 28 -7.80 -5.06 -14.73
C LEU A 28 -6.44 -4.45 -14.33
N LEU A 29 -6.40 -3.88 -13.13
CA LEU A 29 -5.19 -3.46 -12.44
C LEU A 29 -4.80 -4.51 -11.42
N LEU A 30 -3.56 -4.98 -11.46
CA LEU A 30 -3.03 -5.96 -10.53
C LEU A 30 -1.77 -5.40 -9.87
N CYS A 31 -1.79 -5.25 -8.56
CA CYS A 31 -0.61 -4.89 -7.77
C CYS A 31 -0.36 -5.88 -6.64
N ALA A 32 0.86 -5.89 -6.15
CA ALA A 32 1.25 -6.62 -4.97
C ALA A 32 2.31 -5.83 -4.20
N ASP A 33 2.11 -5.68 -2.90
CA ASP A 33 3.03 -5.00 -2.01
C ASP A 33 3.28 -5.83 -0.74
N ALA A 34 4.39 -5.60 -0.07
CA ALA A 34 4.76 -6.29 1.16
C ALA A 34 5.12 -5.31 2.27
N CYS A 35 4.42 -5.41 3.38
CA CYS A 35 4.70 -4.66 4.59
C CYS A 35 5.49 -5.53 5.56
N VAL A 36 6.75 -5.18 5.79
CA VAL A 36 7.69 -5.93 6.64
C VAL A 36 7.85 -5.21 7.96
N ALA A 37 7.61 -5.91 9.08
CA ALA A 37 7.86 -5.38 10.41
C ALA A 37 9.36 -5.06 10.60
N GLY A 38 9.65 -3.92 11.21
CA GLY A 38 11.01 -3.41 11.38
C GLY A 38 11.59 -2.70 10.15
N VAL A 39 10.94 -2.78 8.98
CA VAL A 39 11.31 -2.06 7.75
C VAL A 39 10.28 -0.99 7.42
N HIS A 40 9.04 -1.40 7.21
CA HIS A 40 7.93 -0.51 6.83
C HIS A 40 7.09 -0.05 8.03
N ALA A 41 7.12 -0.80 9.13
CA ALA A 41 6.47 -0.44 10.39
C ALA A 41 7.36 -0.86 11.57
N ASP A 42 7.64 0.08 12.47
CA ASP A 42 8.32 -0.18 13.74
C ASP A 42 7.26 -0.53 14.79
N LEU A 43 7.13 -1.81 15.12
CA LEU A 43 6.13 -2.31 16.07
C LEU A 43 6.35 -1.84 17.53
N SER A 44 7.48 -1.18 17.83
CA SER A 44 7.65 -0.48 19.11
C SER A 44 6.91 0.87 19.15
N LEU A 45 6.52 1.41 17.99
CA LEU A 45 5.87 2.71 17.83
C LEU A 45 4.42 2.61 17.34
N VAL A 46 4.08 1.54 16.63
CA VAL A 46 2.75 1.31 16.04
C VAL A 46 2.24 -0.06 16.41
N GLY A 47 0.91 -0.24 16.43
CA GLY A 47 0.30 -1.53 16.71
C GLY A 47 0.39 -2.52 15.55
N VAL A 48 0.12 -3.78 15.85
CA VAL A 48 -0.02 -4.85 14.84
C VAL A 48 -1.23 -4.58 13.94
N ASP A 49 -2.30 -4.02 14.49
CA ASP A 49 -3.47 -3.55 13.76
C ASP A 49 -3.14 -2.40 12.79
N ASP A 50 -2.27 -1.47 13.19
CA ASP A 50 -1.77 -0.42 12.30
C ASP A 50 -0.93 -1.00 11.15
N LEU A 51 -0.17 -2.08 11.40
CA LEU A 51 0.56 -2.82 10.35
C LEU A 51 -0.43 -3.43 9.34
N GLY A 52 -1.49 -4.08 9.83
CA GLY A 52 -2.55 -4.64 8.98
C GLY A 52 -3.22 -3.57 8.11
N TRP A 53 -3.58 -2.44 8.70
CA TRP A 53 -4.12 -1.29 7.96
C TRP A 53 -3.17 -0.81 6.87
N LYS A 54 -1.90 -0.57 7.21
CA LYS A 54 -0.89 -0.08 6.26
C LYS A 54 -0.67 -1.03 5.09
N ALA A 55 -0.63 -2.33 5.35
CA ALA A 55 -0.39 -3.33 4.31
C ALA A 55 -1.46 -3.27 3.21
N LEU A 56 -2.73 -3.14 3.57
CA LEU A 56 -3.80 -2.98 2.58
C LEU A 56 -3.79 -1.58 1.95
N ALA A 57 -3.61 -0.53 2.76
CA ALA A 57 -3.61 0.86 2.29
C ALA A 57 -2.53 1.12 1.23
N SER A 58 -1.30 0.59 1.40
CA SER A 58 -0.24 0.70 0.40
C SER A 58 -0.68 0.15 -0.94
N CYS A 59 -1.18 -1.08 -0.97
CA CYS A 59 -1.55 -1.75 -2.20
C CYS A 59 -2.78 -1.09 -2.88
N VAL A 60 -3.77 -0.63 -2.10
CA VAL A 60 -4.91 0.15 -2.62
C VAL A 60 -4.46 1.49 -3.20
N SER A 61 -3.44 2.11 -2.60
CA SER A 61 -2.85 3.36 -3.11
C SER A 61 -2.31 3.21 -4.53
N ASP A 62 -1.71 2.07 -4.88
CA ASP A 62 -1.21 1.78 -6.22
C ASP A 62 -2.35 1.72 -7.26
N ILE A 63 -3.46 1.10 -6.88
CA ILE A 63 -4.66 1.07 -7.72
C ILE A 63 -5.21 2.49 -7.93
N ALA A 64 -5.28 3.29 -6.85
CA ALA A 64 -5.77 4.66 -6.91
C ALA A 64 -4.85 5.57 -7.72
N ALA A 65 -3.52 5.38 -7.64
CA ALA A 65 -2.54 6.14 -8.42
C ALA A 65 -2.74 5.98 -9.93
N MET A 66 -3.28 4.84 -10.35
CA MET A 66 -3.61 4.57 -11.76
C MET A 66 -5.06 4.92 -12.13
N GLY A 67 -5.78 5.64 -11.26
CA GLY A 67 -7.16 6.07 -11.49
C GLY A 67 -8.19 4.95 -11.35
N GLY A 68 -7.81 3.83 -10.73
CA GLY A 68 -8.66 2.67 -10.53
C GLY A 68 -9.36 2.64 -9.18
N SER A 69 -10.30 1.72 -9.06
CA SER A 69 -10.95 1.33 -7.81
C SER A 69 -10.62 -0.14 -7.49
N PRO A 70 -10.35 -0.49 -6.22
CA PRO A 70 -10.08 -1.86 -5.85
C PRO A 70 -11.34 -2.72 -5.96
N LEU A 71 -11.18 -3.99 -6.29
CA LEU A 71 -12.25 -4.98 -6.37
C LEU A 71 -12.17 -6.02 -5.24
N ALA A 72 -10.96 -6.52 -4.99
CA ALA A 72 -10.70 -7.51 -3.97
C ALA A 72 -9.20 -7.59 -3.64
N ALA A 73 -8.90 -8.09 -2.43
CA ALA A 73 -7.55 -8.35 -1.96
C ALA A 73 -7.33 -9.80 -1.55
N LEU A 74 -6.12 -10.30 -1.76
CA LEU A 74 -5.57 -11.50 -1.13
C LEU A 74 -4.47 -11.08 -0.16
N VAL A 75 -4.39 -11.72 1.01
CA VAL A 75 -3.42 -11.40 2.04
C VAL A 75 -2.63 -12.64 2.42
N THR A 76 -1.32 -12.57 2.28
CA THR A 76 -0.39 -13.61 2.77
C THR A 76 0.35 -13.07 3.99
N VAL A 77 0.31 -13.82 5.09
CA VAL A 77 1.05 -13.49 6.32
C VAL A 77 2.12 -14.53 6.54
N SER A 78 3.36 -14.09 6.67
CA SER A 78 4.50 -14.91 7.08
C SER A 78 5.03 -14.44 8.42
N GLY A 79 5.40 -15.38 9.29
CA GLY A 79 5.95 -15.10 10.62
C GLY A 79 4.95 -15.35 11.74
N THR A 80 5.32 -14.91 12.95
CA THR A 80 4.50 -15.07 14.17
C THR A 80 3.92 -13.73 14.57
N VAL A 81 2.61 -13.68 14.75
CA VAL A 81 1.87 -12.46 15.11
C VAL A 81 0.53 -12.83 15.76
N ASP A 82 -0.03 -11.92 16.53
CA ASP A 82 -1.45 -11.97 16.91
C ASP A 82 -2.29 -11.72 15.65
N LEU A 83 -2.83 -12.81 15.08
CA LEU A 83 -3.60 -12.76 13.82
C LEU A 83 -4.91 -12.00 13.99
N ASP A 84 -5.59 -12.15 15.12
CA ASP A 84 -6.86 -11.46 15.35
C ASP A 84 -6.63 -9.95 15.33
N LEU A 85 -5.62 -9.48 16.06
CA LEU A 85 -5.26 -8.06 16.09
C LEU A 85 -4.79 -7.54 14.72
N LEU A 86 -4.00 -8.34 13.97
CA LEU A 86 -3.60 -7.98 12.61
C LEU A 86 -4.80 -7.81 11.67
N TYR A 87 -5.72 -8.76 11.73
CA TYR A 87 -6.91 -8.76 10.88
C TYR A 87 -7.92 -7.69 11.30
N ASP A 88 -7.99 -7.27 12.57
CA ASP A 88 -8.77 -6.09 12.97
C ASP A 88 -8.36 -4.84 12.17
N GLY A 89 -7.07 -4.62 12.00
CA GLY A 89 -6.56 -3.53 11.19
C GLY A 89 -6.81 -3.70 9.69
N LEU A 90 -6.57 -4.91 9.16
CA LEU A 90 -6.83 -5.25 7.76
C LEU A 90 -8.30 -5.08 7.39
N LEU A 91 -9.22 -5.59 8.21
CA LEU A 91 -10.66 -5.50 7.95
C LEU A 91 -11.20 -4.09 8.08
N ALA A 92 -10.68 -3.31 9.04
CA ALA A 92 -11.00 -1.89 9.14
C ALA A 92 -10.55 -1.10 7.89
N ALA A 93 -9.38 -1.43 7.33
CA ALA A 93 -8.91 -0.85 6.07
C ALA A 93 -9.76 -1.33 4.88
N ALA A 94 -10.13 -2.62 4.85
CA ALA A 94 -10.96 -3.21 3.80
C ALA A 94 -12.33 -2.50 3.72
N GLU A 95 -12.94 -2.21 4.87
CA GLU A 95 -14.17 -1.42 4.95
C GLU A 95 -13.95 0.02 4.46
N ALA A 96 -12.90 0.69 4.97
CA ALA A 96 -12.63 2.10 4.67
C ALA A 96 -12.34 2.35 3.18
N PHE A 97 -11.70 1.39 2.50
CA PHE A 97 -11.32 1.49 1.08
C PHE A 97 -12.27 0.71 0.15
N ALA A 98 -13.34 0.13 0.65
CA ALA A 98 -14.24 -0.74 -0.11
C ALA A 98 -13.50 -1.85 -0.88
N CYS A 99 -12.47 -2.44 -0.26
CA CYS A 99 -11.61 -3.47 -0.83
C CYS A 99 -11.71 -4.76 0.01
N PRO A 100 -12.67 -5.66 -0.27
CA PRO A 100 -12.85 -6.87 0.53
C PRO A 100 -11.64 -7.80 0.45
N VAL A 101 -11.21 -8.32 1.60
CA VAL A 101 -10.25 -9.42 1.67
C VAL A 101 -10.99 -10.72 1.42
N VAL A 102 -10.64 -11.41 0.33
CA VAL A 102 -11.38 -12.60 -0.14
C VAL A 102 -10.62 -13.91 0.05
N GLY A 103 -9.39 -13.86 0.53
CA GLY A 103 -8.56 -15.02 0.80
C GLY A 103 -7.10 -14.67 1.02
N GLY A 104 -6.24 -15.68 1.03
CA GLY A 104 -4.81 -15.52 1.24
C GLY A 104 -4.15 -16.79 1.71
N ASP A 105 -2.99 -16.64 2.37
CA ASP A 105 -2.21 -17.75 2.90
C ASP A 105 -1.56 -17.39 4.24
N LEU A 106 -1.33 -18.38 5.09
CA LEU A 106 -0.64 -18.24 6.37
C LEU A 106 0.56 -19.18 6.41
N THR A 107 1.74 -18.65 6.62
CA THR A 107 2.95 -19.46 6.69
C THR A 107 3.87 -19.04 7.83
N GLY A 108 4.68 -19.97 8.33
CA GLY A 108 5.72 -19.66 9.30
C GLY A 108 6.86 -18.87 8.67
N GLY A 109 7.58 -18.09 9.48
CA GLY A 109 8.77 -17.35 9.04
C GLY A 109 9.48 -16.69 10.21
N GLN A 110 10.72 -16.24 9.99
CA GLN A 110 11.50 -15.52 11.00
C GLN A 110 11.10 -14.04 11.09
N ALA A 111 10.73 -13.45 9.97
CA ALA A 111 10.27 -12.06 9.89
C ALA A 111 8.74 -12.03 9.71
N LEU A 112 8.10 -11.07 10.37
CA LEU A 112 6.71 -10.79 10.11
C LEU A 112 6.60 -9.99 8.81
N VAL A 113 5.96 -10.59 7.81
CA VAL A 113 5.68 -10.01 6.50
C VAL A 113 4.19 -10.15 6.23
N VAL A 114 3.55 -9.05 5.89
CA VAL A 114 2.17 -9.02 5.40
C VAL A 114 2.23 -8.61 3.94
N SER A 115 2.00 -9.57 3.03
CA SER A 115 1.95 -9.30 1.60
C SER A 115 0.51 -9.25 1.14
N VAL A 116 0.16 -8.18 0.43
CA VAL A 116 -1.18 -7.94 -0.08
C VAL A 116 -1.12 -7.89 -1.60
N SER A 117 -2.04 -8.58 -2.26
CA SER A 117 -2.27 -8.46 -3.70
C SER A 117 -3.67 -7.92 -3.92
N VAL A 118 -3.81 -6.87 -4.72
CA VAL A 118 -5.11 -6.24 -5.02
C VAL A 118 -5.38 -6.35 -6.50
N VAL A 119 -6.60 -6.73 -6.81
CA VAL A 119 -7.20 -6.57 -8.14
C VAL A 119 -8.07 -5.34 -8.12
N GLY A 120 -7.87 -4.46 -9.09
CA GLY A 120 -8.67 -3.26 -9.28
C GLY A 120 -9.14 -3.10 -10.73
N ARG A 121 -9.91 -2.08 -10.98
CA ARG A 121 -10.40 -1.73 -12.33
C ARG A 121 -10.47 -0.22 -12.49
N VAL A 122 -10.06 0.25 -13.65
CA VAL A 122 -10.35 1.62 -14.09
C VAL A 122 -11.82 1.68 -14.52
N PRO A 123 -12.57 2.75 -14.20
CA PRO A 123 -13.93 2.91 -14.67
C PRO A 123 -14.02 2.81 -16.20
N ASP A 124 -15.01 2.08 -16.70
CA ASP A 124 -15.30 1.95 -18.14
C ASP A 124 -16.37 2.99 -18.53
N ASP A 125 -16.00 4.25 -18.40
CA ASP A 125 -16.86 5.42 -18.66
C ASP A 125 -16.48 6.20 -19.93
N GLY A 126 -15.63 5.58 -20.78
CA GLY A 126 -15.07 6.23 -21.97
C GLY A 126 -13.92 7.19 -21.69
N GLY A 127 -13.40 7.17 -20.45
CA GLY A 127 -12.24 7.94 -20.04
C GLY A 127 -10.92 7.47 -20.69
N PRO A 128 -9.79 8.13 -20.37
CA PRO A 128 -8.50 7.91 -21.03
C PRO A 128 -7.82 6.58 -20.67
N GLY A 129 -8.46 5.71 -19.86
CA GLY A 129 -7.87 4.49 -19.36
C GLY A 129 -6.97 4.71 -18.13
N PRO A 130 -6.09 3.75 -17.79
CA PRO A 130 -5.25 3.85 -16.60
C PRO A 130 -4.24 4.99 -16.71
N VAL A 131 -4.02 5.70 -15.59
CA VAL A 131 -2.99 6.72 -15.49
C VAL A 131 -1.63 6.04 -15.35
N LEU A 132 -0.71 6.30 -16.28
CA LEU A 132 0.62 5.70 -16.32
C LEU A 132 1.68 6.70 -15.87
N ARG A 133 2.77 6.22 -15.28
CA ARG A 133 3.95 7.01 -14.92
C ARG A 133 4.57 7.74 -16.11
N SER A 134 4.40 7.20 -17.32
CA SER A 134 4.89 7.76 -18.58
C SER A 134 3.89 8.69 -19.28
N GLY A 135 2.70 8.91 -18.70
CA GLY A 135 1.60 9.64 -19.35
C GLY A 135 1.65 11.15 -19.24
N ALA A 136 2.49 11.72 -18.37
CA ALA A 136 2.53 13.15 -18.11
C ALA A 136 3.15 13.95 -19.25
N HIS A 137 2.57 15.13 -19.56
CA HIS A 137 3.03 16.06 -20.59
C HIS A 137 3.31 17.44 -20.00
N PRO A 138 4.17 18.26 -20.64
CA PRO A 138 4.34 19.65 -20.26
C PRO A 138 3.02 20.42 -20.33
N GLY A 139 2.64 21.06 -19.23
CA GLY A 139 1.35 21.77 -19.08
C GLY A 139 0.31 21.05 -18.25
N ASP A 140 0.53 19.76 -17.92
CA ASP A 140 -0.36 19.02 -17.03
C ASP A 140 -0.32 19.60 -15.60
N THR A 141 -1.48 19.55 -14.94
CA THR A 141 -1.59 20.00 -13.55
C THR A 141 -1.20 18.87 -12.60
N LEU A 142 -0.32 19.17 -11.66
CA LEU A 142 0.07 18.23 -10.59
C LEU A 142 -0.94 18.29 -9.45
N PHE A 143 -1.48 17.14 -9.09
CA PHE A 143 -2.36 16.97 -7.95
C PHE A 143 -1.68 16.09 -6.88
N VAL A 144 -2.02 16.34 -5.63
CA VAL A 144 -1.62 15.52 -4.49
C VAL A 144 -2.81 15.30 -3.59
N THR A 145 -2.94 14.09 -3.05
CA THR A 145 -3.99 13.74 -2.09
C THR A 145 -3.51 14.05 -0.68
N GLY A 146 -4.30 14.82 0.09
CA GLY A 146 -4.01 15.15 1.47
C GLY A 146 -2.84 16.12 1.68
N LEU A 147 -2.32 16.14 2.90
CA LEU A 147 -1.23 17.01 3.33
C LEU A 147 0.11 16.25 3.29
N LEU A 148 1.02 16.70 2.44
CA LEU A 148 2.38 16.15 2.38
C LEU A 148 3.12 16.40 3.69
N GLY A 149 3.86 15.36 4.17
CA GLY A 149 4.65 15.43 5.39
C GLY A 149 3.91 15.05 6.66
N ALA A 150 2.59 14.89 6.65
CA ALA A 150 1.81 14.54 7.85
C ALA A 150 2.28 13.22 8.49
N SER A 151 2.48 12.17 7.70
CA SER A 151 2.99 10.88 8.18
C SER A 151 4.41 10.99 8.76
N ALA A 152 5.30 11.74 8.11
CA ALA A 152 6.66 11.95 8.61
C ALA A 152 6.68 12.72 9.95
N ALA A 153 5.83 13.73 10.10
CA ALA A 153 5.65 14.46 11.34
C ALA A 153 5.08 13.56 12.46
N GLY A 154 4.11 12.71 12.13
CA GLY A 154 3.57 11.70 13.05
C GLY A 154 4.62 10.73 13.55
N LEU A 155 5.47 10.21 12.67
CA LEU A 155 6.60 9.35 13.04
C LEU A 155 7.59 10.07 13.97
N ALA A 156 7.88 11.34 13.69
CA ALA A 156 8.76 12.14 14.54
C ALA A 156 8.18 12.32 15.96
N LEU A 157 6.87 12.54 16.06
CA LEU A 157 6.18 12.63 17.35
C LEU A 157 6.20 11.29 18.12
N LEU A 158 5.98 10.18 17.42
CA LEU A 158 6.05 8.83 18.01
C LEU A 158 7.45 8.55 18.56
N ARG A 159 8.51 8.82 17.79
CA ARG A 159 9.91 8.66 18.20
C ARG A 159 10.30 9.53 19.37
N ALA A 160 9.69 10.69 19.50
CA ALA A 160 9.91 11.62 20.61
C ALA A 160 9.07 11.30 21.87
N GLY A 161 8.24 10.24 21.86
CA GLY A 161 7.32 9.92 22.95
C GLY A 161 6.18 10.94 23.11
N ARG A 162 5.88 11.72 22.07
CA ARG A 162 4.93 12.86 22.10
C ARG A 162 3.67 12.59 21.26
N ALA A 163 3.21 11.35 21.23
CA ALA A 163 2.07 10.93 20.42
C ALA A 163 0.79 11.77 20.64
N THR A 164 0.58 12.27 21.87
CA THR A 164 -0.60 13.08 22.21
C THR A 164 -0.53 14.53 21.70
N ALA A 165 0.65 15.03 21.33
CA ALA A 165 0.86 16.40 20.89
C ALA A 165 0.38 16.67 19.45
N GLY A 166 0.05 15.61 18.68
CA GLY A 166 -0.44 15.76 17.30
C GLY A 166 -1.13 14.48 16.86
N ARG A 167 -2.31 14.21 17.41
CA ARG A 167 -3.06 12.97 17.17
C ARG A 167 -3.31 12.72 15.68
N ASP A 168 -3.70 13.75 14.93
CA ASP A 168 -4.00 13.62 13.49
C ASP A 168 -2.76 13.25 12.69
N LEU A 169 -1.59 13.81 13.04
CA LEU A 169 -0.31 13.47 12.41
C LEU A 169 0.10 12.03 12.74
N VAL A 170 -0.07 11.61 13.99
CA VAL A 170 0.19 10.21 14.40
C VAL A 170 -0.77 9.26 13.69
N THR A 171 -2.05 9.61 13.56
CA THR A 171 -3.03 8.83 12.81
C THR A 171 -2.65 8.74 11.34
N ALA A 172 -2.23 9.84 10.71
CA ALA A 172 -1.75 9.83 9.32
C ALA A 172 -0.51 8.94 9.11
N HIS A 173 0.31 8.75 10.16
CA HIS A 173 1.42 7.79 10.11
C HIS A 173 0.96 6.35 10.32
N ARG A 174 0.09 6.10 11.30
CA ARG A 174 -0.38 4.76 11.64
C ARG A 174 -1.35 4.19 10.61
N ARG A 175 -2.30 5.02 10.18
CA ARG A 175 -3.42 4.65 9.30
C ARG A 175 -3.55 5.67 8.16
N PRO A 176 -2.66 5.62 7.14
CA PRO A 176 -2.77 6.49 5.97
C PRO A 176 -4.08 6.26 5.23
N ARG A 177 -4.55 7.31 4.55
CA ARG A 177 -5.76 7.31 3.72
C ARG A 177 -5.45 7.75 2.31
#